data_052aeb162961fe2c4b7cfd2f4a5cc249
#
_entry.id   052aeb162961fe2c4b7cfd2f4a5cc249
#
_cell.length_a   1.000
_cell.length_b   1.000
_cell.length_c   1.000
_cell.angle_alpha   90.00
_cell.angle_beta   90.00
_cell.angle_gamma   90.00
#
_symmetry.space_group_name_H-M   'P 1'
#
loop_
_entity.id
_entity.type
_entity.pdbx_description
1 polymer ?
#
loop_
_entity_poly.entity_id
_entity_poly.type
_entity_poly.pdbx_seq_one_letter_code
_entity_poly.pdbx_strand_id
1 'polypeptide(L)'
;MRNEMTGADPILRRFEGAATAGAAMTDRMPEASPARERPRRDHRRSNPSRTGGGAKRSRWLAPLLAGSAAAVAAAVLYNLRQTKAAERRHPPIGRFLHVDGVRLHYIERGRGEPLVLIHGNGTMIQDFTVSGLVDRLAERYRVIVFDRPGYGYSSRPRGLSTPRAHARLYRDALEQLGVEKAAVYGHSWGTLVAVALALQSPELVRSLVLGSGYYYPTLRADTFLLSPPAIPVIGDAMRYTISPLVARAVLPGMIKQVFRPAPVPERFDRLFPKPLMLRPLQLRAAAEDAALMTPSVMELEHHYGELTVPVTIITGADDQVSDVGRQSERLHRELPGSEFIALPGLGHMIHHLAPDAVIDAIDRTAQRSREEAGYGAAESAANPPPAAL
;
A
#
# COMPACT_ATOMS: atom_id res chain seq x y z
N MET A 1 -41.93 -26.59 -4.71
CA MET A 1 -41.09 -27.40 -5.64
C MET A 1 -39.74 -26.69 -5.75
N ARG A 2 -38.72 -27.42 -5.44
CA ARG A 2 -37.29 -27.02 -5.44
C ARG A 2 -36.83 -26.68 -6.85
N ASN A 3 -35.96 -25.69 -7.02
CA ASN A 3 -34.66 -25.93 -7.68
C ASN A 3 -33.66 -24.86 -7.34
N GLU A 4 -32.61 -25.28 -6.66
CA GLU A 4 -31.33 -24.59 -6.45
C GLU A 4 -30.56 -24.59 -7.78
N MET A 5 -29.91 -23.47 -8.12
CA MET A 5 -28.76 -23.49 -9.02
C MET A 5 -27.67 -22.56 -8.45
N THR A 6 -26.76 -23.17 -7.71
CA THR A 6 -25.47 -22.66 -7.36
C THR A 6 -24.58 -22.57 -8.60
N GLY A 7 -24.27 -21.36 -9.02
CA GLY A 7 -23.25 -21.07 -10.02
C GLY A 7 -21.94 -20.66 -9.33
N ALA A 8 -21.03 -21.61 -9.12
CA ALA A 8 -19.68 -21.35 -8.62
C ALA A 8 -18.80 -20.86 -9.77
N ASP A 9 -18.11 -19.75 -9.54
CA ASP A 9 -17.16 -19.09 -10.40
C ASP A 9 -15.99 -20.01 -10.82
N PRO A 10 -15.68 -20.17 -12.13
CA PRO A 10 -14.62 -21.06 -12.64
C PRO A 10 -13.19 -20.61 -12.31
N ILE A 11 -12.98 -19.41 -11.79
CA ILE A 11 -11.63 -18.84 -11.55
C ILE A 11 -10.99 -19.34 -10.24
N LEU A 12 -11.78 -19.84 -9.29
CA LEU A 12 -11.25 -20.33 -8.00
C LEU A 12 -10.64 -21.74 -8.04
N ARG A 13 -10.77 -22.49 -9.13
CA ARG A 13 -10.22 -23.86 -9.24
C ARG A 13 -8.76 -23.96 -9.73
N ARG A 14 -8.09 -22.87 -10.03
CA ARG A 14 -6.74 -22.91 -10.61
C ARG A 14 -5.60 -22.77 -9.61
N PHE A 15 -5.86 -22.56 -8.33
CA PHE A 15 -4.84 -22.36 -7.30
C PHE A 15 -4.78 -23.41 -6.20
N GLU A 16 -5.60 -24.48 -6.26
CA GLU A 16 -5.53 -25.57 -5.26
C GLU A 16 -4.65 -26.77 -5.66
N GLY A 17 -3.92 -26.70 -6.79
CA GLY A 17 -3.15 -27.79 -7.35
C GLY A 17 -1.65 -27.85 -7.04
N ALA A 18 -1.10 -27.00 -6.20
CA ALA A 18 0.36 -26.88 -6.03
C ALA A 18 0.92 -27.22 -4.63
N ALA A 19 0.18 -27.93 -3.79
CA ALA A 19 0.62 -28.22 -2.42
C ALA A 19 0.55 -29.70 -2.00
N THR A 20 0.63 -30.66 -2.93
CA THR A 20 0.73 -32.09 -2.56
C THR A 20 1.54 -32.87 -3.61
N ALA A 21 2.86 -32.74 -3.57
CA ALA A 21 3.76 -33.70 -4.21
C ALA A 21 5.09 -33.74 -3.45
N GLY A 22 5.13 -34.55 -2.39
CA GLY A 22 6.35 -34.71 -1.59
C GLY A 22 6.21 -35.74 -0.50
N ALA A 23 5.80 -36.99 -0.82
CA ALA A 23 6.02 -38.15 0.03
C ALA A 23 5.65 -39.40 -0.74
N ALA A 24 6.61 -40.15 -1.21
CA ALA A 24 6.67 -41.62 -1.24
C ALA A 24 7.78 -42.10 -2.19
N MET A 25 8.88 -42.44 -1.59
CA MET A 25 9.77 -43.43 -2.19
C MET A 25 10.47 -44.19 -1.07
N THR A 26 9.79 -45.22 -0.61
CA THR A 26 10.31 -46.30 0.24
C THR A 26 10.77 -47.42 -0.68
N ASP A 27 11.89 -47.99 -0.25
CA ASP A 27 12.20 -49.42 -0.36
C ASP A 27 12.92 -49.96 -1.56
N ARG A 28 14.18 -50.31 -1.34
CA ARG A 28 14.75 -51.63 -1.57
C ARG A 28 16.20 -51.69 -1.12
N MET A 29 16.43 -52.34 0.03
CA MET A 29 17.74 -52.88 0.41
C MET A 29 17.98 -54.22 -0.35
N PRO A 30 19.18 -54.52 -0.78
CA PRO A 30 19.59 -55.91 -1.00
C PRO A 30 20.38 -56.45 0.19
N GLU A 31 20.12 -57.72 0.42
CA GLU A 31 20.58 -58.62 1.46
C GLU A 31 22.09 -58.78 1.63
N ALA A 32 22.42 -59.14 2.83
CA ALA A 32 23.73 -59.50 3.32
C ALA A 32 24.25 -60.87 2.74
N SER A 33 25.52 -61.00 2.58
CA SER A 33 26.21 -62.28 2.55
C SER A 33 27.55 -62.24 3.30
N PRO A 34 28.01 -63.34 3.87
CA PRO A 34 28.70 -63.36 5.17
C PRO A 34 30.20 -63.46 5.18
N ALA A 35 30.76 -63.09 6.30
CA ALA A 35 31.98 -63.52 7.00
C ALA A 35 33.17 -64.12 6.24
N ARG A 36 34.30 -63.43 6.37
CA ARG A 36 35.63 -64.08 6.53
C ARG A 36 36.39 -63.45 7.66
N GLU A 37 36.56 -64.23 8.75
CA GLU A 37 37.52 -64.00 9.83
C GLU A 37 38.97 -64.07 9.26
N ARG A 38 39.85 -63.17 9.75
CA ARG A 38 41.28 -63.41 10.06
C ARG A 38 41.89 -62.21 10.78
N PRO A 39 43.09 -62.30 11.46
CA PRO A 39 43.18 -62.42 12.91
C PRO A 39 43.78 -61.13 13.57
N ARG A 40 43.70 -61.12 14.85
CA ARG A 40 44.23 -60.09 15.80
C ARG A 40 45.74 -59.89 15.61
N ARG A 41 46.14 -58.61 15.49
CA ARG A 41 47.47 -58.16 15.87
C ARG A 41 47.34 -57.01 16.84
N ASP A 42 47.69 -57.25 18.08
CA ASP A 42 47.99 -56.29 19.10
C ASP A 42 49.11 -55.35 18.65
N HIS A 43 48.83 -54.09 18.55
CA HIS A 43 49.85 -53.04 18.68
C HIS A 43 49.26 -51.92 19.58
N ARG A 44 49.54 -52.04 20.88
CA ARG A 44 49.52 -50.91 21.80
C ARG A 44 50.39 -49.80 21.21
N ARG A 45 49.78 -48.72 20.77
CA ARG A 45 50.42 -47.41 20.65
C ARG A 45 49.59 -46.44 21.44
N SER A 46 50.21 -45.99 22.50
CA SER A 46 49.82 -44.88 23.36
C SER A 46 49.59 -43.61 22.53
N ASN A 47 48.34 -43.17 22.46
CA ASN A 47 47.98 -41.89 21.85
C ASN A 47 48.03 -40.79 22.95
N PRO A 48 48.86 -39.74 22.81
CA PRO A 48 48.87 -38.66 23.77
C PRO A 48 47.58 -37.88 23.62
N SER A 49 46.87 -37.76 24.73
CA SER A 49 45.69 -36.93 24.98
C SER A 49 45.81 -35.54 24.36
N ARG A 50 45.07 -35.29 23.27
CA ARG A 50 44.77 -33.92 22.81
C ARG A 50 43.53 -33.43 23.53
N THR A 51 43.66 -33.14 24.79
CA THR A 51 42.70 -32.35 25.53
C THR A 51 43.21 -30.89 25.53
N GLY A 52 42.55 -29.99 24.86
CA GLY A 52 42.89 -28.58 25.05
C GLY A 52 42.57 -27.63 23.90
N GLY A 53 41.48 -27.79 23.14
CA GLY A 53 41.13 -26.86 22.07
C GLY A 53 39.70 -26.33 22.07
N GLY A 54 38.80 -26.96 22.80
CA GLY A 54 37.35 -26.61 22.74
C GLY A 54 36.87 -25.56 23.74
N ALA A 55 37.57 -25.37 24.86
CA ALA A 55 37.06 -24.56 25.95
C ALA A 55 37.28 -23.04 25.80
N LYS A 56 38.22 -22.60 24.95
CA LYS A 56 38.50 -21.17 24.78
C LYS A 56 37.52 -20.44 23.84
N ARG A 57 36.92 -21.11 22.87
CA ARG A 57 35.90 -20.52 21.97
C ARG A 57 34.57 -20.29 22.69
N SER A 58 34.20 -21.11 23.65
CA SER A 58 32.93 -21.02 24.39
C SER A 58 32.88 -19.82 25.36
N ARG A 59 34.00 -19.34 25.89
CA ARG A 59 33.99 -18.25 26.91
C ARG A 59 33.63 -16.89 26.37
N TRP A 60 33.82 -16.63 25.07
CA TRP A 60 33.49 -15.36 24.42
C TRP A 60 32.11 -15.35 23.75
N LEU A 61 31.54 -16.51 23.44
CA LEU A 61 30.23 -16.61 22.79
C LEU A 61 29.09 -16.16 23.73
N ALA A 62 29.14 -16.56 24.99
CA ALA A 62 28.08 -16.21 25.95
C ALA A 62 27.99 -14.68 26.19
N PRO A 63 29.08 -13.94 26.48
CA PRO A 63 28.99 -12.48 26.63
C PRO A 63 28.65 -11.76 25.32
N LEU A 64 29.07 -12.26 24.14
CA LEU A 64 28.69 -11.70 22.86
C LEU A 64 27.19 -11.89 22.59
N LEU A 65 26.66 -13.08 22.85
CA LEU A 65 25.21 -13.34 22.71
C LEU A 65 24.40 -12.52 23.71
N ALA A 66 24.84 -12.40 24.94
CA ALA A 66 24.19 -11.58 25.96
C ALA A 66 24.22 -10.09 25.59
N GLY A 67 25.35 -9.60 25.09
CA GLY A 67 25.48 -8.22 24.60
C GLY A 67 24.60 -7.92 23.40
N SER A 68 24.52 -8.86 22.43
CA SER A 68 23.64 -8.74 21.28
C SER A 68 22.16 -8.75 21.68
N ALA A 69 21.77 -9.64 22.60
CA ALA A 69 20.39 -9.69 23.12
C ALA A 69 20.00 -8.40 23.86
N ALA A 70 20.92 -7.85 24.67
CA ALA A 70 20.71 -6.59 25.37
C ALA A 70 20.58 -5.41 24.39
N ALA A 71 21.39 -5.37 23.33
CA ALA A 71 21.31 -4.32 22.29
C ALA A 71 19.97 -4.39 21.53
N VAL A 72 19.51 -5.59 21.17
CA VAL A 72 18.21 -5.80 20.51
C VAL A 72 17.08 -5.35 21.43
N ALA A 73 17.09 -5.75 22.71
CA ALA A 73 16.08 -5.33 23.69
C ALA A 73 16.05 -3.81 23.88
N ALA A 74 17.22 -3.17 23.96
CA ALA A 74 17.34 -1.72 24.05
C ALA A 74 16.77 -1.02 22.80
N ALA A 75 17.04 -1.53 21.59
CA ALA A 75 16.50 -0.99 20.34
C ALA A 75 14.97 -1.11 20.30
N VAL A 76 14.41 -2.27 20.69
CA VAL A 76 12.96 -2.48 20.77
C VAL A 76 12.33 -1.49 21.75
N LEU A 77 12.87 -1.38 22.98
CA LEU A 77 12.36 -0.48 23.99
C LEU A 77 12.43 0.99 23.56
N TYR A 78 13.52 1.39 22.95
CA TYR A 78 13.69 2.72 22.38
C TYR A 78 12.61 3.01 21.33
N ASN A 79 12.42 2.12 20.34
CA ASN A 79 11.45 2.29 19.27
C ASN A 79 10.02 2.31 19.79
N LEU A 80 9.66 1.46 20.77
CA LEU A 80 8.34 1.48 21.41
C LEU A 80 8.10 2.79 22.18
N ARG A 81 9.11 3.31 22.89
CA ARG A 81 9.02 4.62 23.56
C ARG A 81 8.83 5.75 22.56
N GLN A 82 9.55 5.74 21.44
CA GLN A 82 9.42 6.74 20.38
C GLN A 82 8.04 6.67 19.71
N THR A 83 7.53 5.46 19.46
CA THR A 83 6.17 5.24 18.94
C THR A 83 5.12 5.87 19.87
N LYS A 84 5.14 5.53 21.16
CA LYS A 84 4.22 6.12 22.15
C LYS A 84 4.38 7.65 22.27
N ALA A 85 5.60 8.16 22.17
CA ALA A 85 5.85 9.59 22.21
C ALA A 85 5.30 10.30 20.95
N ALA A 86 5.42 9.69 19.78
CA ALA A 86 4.83 10.19 18.54
C ALA A 86 3.30 10.22 18.62
N GLU A 87 2.67 9.16 19.09
CA GLU A 87 1.21 9.05 19.24
C GLU A 87 0.65 10.05 20.28
N ARG A 88 1.36 10.28 21.37
CA ARG A 88 0.94 11.30 22.35
C ARG A 88 1.02 12.74 21.81
N ARG A 89 2.03 13.01 20.97
CA ARG A 89 2.21 14.35 20.36
C ARG A 89 1.28 14.60 19.19
N HIS A 90 0.87 13.54 18.51
CA HIS A 90 0.02 13.59 17.32
C HIS A 90 -1.12 12.57 17.47
N PRO A 91 -2.11 12.84 18.34
CA PRO A 91 -3.26 11.96 18.53
C PRO A 91 -4.10 11.86 17.24
N PRO A 92 -5.01 10.86 17.13
CA PRO A 92 -5.92 10.77 16.01
C PRO A 92 -6.80 12.02 15.91
N ILE A 93 -6.95 12.55 14.70
CA ILE A 93 -7.69 13.80 14.42
C ILE A 93 -9.12 13.56 13.91
N GLY A 94 -9.52 12.30 13.76
CA GLY A 94 -10.80 11.90 13.18
C GLY A 94 -11.56 10.89 14.03
N ARG A 95 -12.40 10.13 13.35
CA ARG A 95 -13.24 9.08 13.90
C ARG A 95 -12.75 7.70 13.45
N PHE A 96 -13.31 6.64 14.05
CA PHE A 96 -13.00 5.27 13.70
C PHE A 96 -14.27 4.57 13.20
N LEU A 97 -14.11 3.79 12.15
CA LEU A 97 -15.10 2.89 11.60
C LEU A 97 -14.56 1.46 11.71
N HIS A 98 -15.43 0.48 11.95
CA HIS A 98 -15.06 -0.92 11.95
C HIS A 98 -15.67 -1.59 10.72
N VAL A 99 -14.82 -2.07 9.82
CA VAL A 99 -15.20 -2.70 8.56
C VAL A 99 -14.39 -3.97 8.41
N ASP A 100 -15.01 -5.12 8.29
CA ASP A 100 -14.37 -6.43 8.07
C ASP A 100 -13.19 -6.73 9.01
N GLY A 101 -13.37 -6.41 10.32
CA GLY A 101 -12.33 -6.59 11.33
C GLY A 101 -11.19 -5.56 11.27
N VAL A 102 -11.27 -4.58 10.38
CA VAL A 102 -10.34 -3.46 10.29
C VAL A 102 -10.89 -2.26 11.06
N ARG A 103 -10.10 -1.73 11.98
CA ARG A 103 -10.37 -0.42 12.57
C ARG A 103 -9.80 0.64 11.64
N LEU A 104 -10.67 1.33 10.89
CA LEU A 104 -10.32 2.33 9.89
C LEU A 104 -10.47 3.73 10.51
N HIS A 105 -9.38 4.50 10.54
CA HIS A 105 -9.39 5.90 10.96
C HIS A 105 -9.72 6.79 9.77
N TYR A 106 -10.61 7.75 9.96
CA TYR A 106 -11.01 8.68 8.91
C TYR A 106 -11.39 10.05 9.47
N ILE A 107 -11.33 11.06 8.62
CA ILE A 107 -11.94 12.35 8.83
C ILE A 107 -13.06 12.56 7.82
N GLU A 108 -14.05 13.35 8.23
CA GLU A 108 -15.14 13.80 7.40
C GLU A 108 -15.35 15.29 7.66
N ARG A 109 -15.35 16.11 6.60
CA ARG A 109 -15.50 17.57 6.69
C ARG A 109 -16.33 18.11 5.55
N GLY A 110 -17.05 19.19 5.83
CA GLY A 110 -17.92 19.86 4.88
C GLY A 110 -19.25 19.14 4.66
N ARG A 111 -19.98 19.63 3.66
CA ARG A 111 -21.29 19.12 3.24
C ARG A 111 -21.38 19.24 1.72
N GLY A 112 -22.30 18.49 1.10
CA GLY A 112 -22.46 18.47 -0.35
C GLY A 112 -22.19 17.08 -0.94
N GLU A 113 -21.80 17.04 -2.20
CA GLU A 113 -21.48 15.78 -2.87
C GLU A 113 -20.27 15.09 -2.22
N PRO A 114 -20.32 13.77 -2.01
CA PRO A 114 -19.20 13.04 -1.43
C PRO A 114 -17.95 13.09 -2.31
N LEU A 115 -16.81 13.36 -1.67
CA LEU A 115 -15.47 13.34 -2.27
C LEU A 115 -14.53 12.53 -1.39
N VAL A 116 -13.95 11.48 -1.92
CA VAL A 116 -13.00 10.62 -1.21
C VAL A 116 -11.57 10.96 -1.62
N LEU A 117 -10.70 11.20 -0.65
CA LEU A 117 -9.27 11.42 -0.88
C LEU A 117 -8.46 10.22 -0.38
N ILE A 118 -7.57 9.67 -1.23
CA ILE A 118 -6.77 8.48 -0.97
C ILE A 118 -5.28 8.81 -1.08
N HIS A 119 -4.59 8.80 0.05
CA HIS A 119 -3.17 9.19 0.14
C HIS A 119 -2.20 8.15 -0.43
N GLY A 120 -0.96 8.57 -0.70
CA GLY A 120 0.13 7.76 -1.24
C GLY A 120 0.82 6.83 -0.22
N ASN A 121 1.90 6.18 -0.66
CA ASN A 121 2.74 5.35 0.21
C ASN A 121 3.51 6.23 1.22
N GLY A 122 3.66 5.75 2.44
CA GLY A 122 4.41 6.43 3.49
C GLY A 122 3.67 7.58 4.19
N THR A 123 2.59 8.11 3.62
CA THR A 123 1.82 9.24 4.16
C THR A 123 0.58 8.81 4.97
N MET A 124 -0.32 9.72 5.29
CA MET A 124 -1.55 9.50 6.07
C MET A 124 -2.51 10.68 5.85
N ILE A 125 -3.65 10.74 6.53
CA ILE A 125 -4.64 11.82 6.42
C ILE A 125 -3.99 13.21 6.45
N GLN A 126 -2.94 13.41 7.25
CA GLN A 126 -2.25 14.69 7.38
C GLN A 126 -1.59 15.17 6.09
N ASP A 127 -1.40 14.31 5.12
CA ASP A 127 -0.91 14.71 3.79
C ASP A 127 -1.85 15.73 3.14
N PHE A 128 -3.14 15.45 3.20
CA PHE A 128 -4.16 16.34 2.64
C PHE A 128 -4.60 17.48 3.58
N THR A 129 -4.57 17.27 4.91
CA THR A 129 -4.93 18.35 5.82
C THR A 129 -3.84 19.41 5.92
N VAL A 130 -2.58 19.00 5.90
CA VAL A 130 -1.43 19.92 5.93
C VAL A 130 -1.28 20.68 4.61
N SER A 131 -1.64 20.10 3.48
CA SER A 131 -1.63 20.81 2.19
C SER A 131 -2.70 21.93 2.14
N GLY A 132 -3.73 21.84 2.99
CA GLY A 132 -4.90 22.74 2.98
C GLY A 132 -6.00 22.28 2.01
N LEU A 133 -5.77 21.16 1.31
CA LEU A 133 -6.71 20.64 0.30
C LEU A 133 -8.07 20.29 0.94
N VAL A 134 -8.05 19.63 2.11
CA VAL A 134 -9.28 19.21 2.81
C VAL A 134 -10.16 20.41 3.18
N ASP A 135 -9.58 21.44 3.79
CA ASP A 135 -10.37 22.58 4.27
C ASP A 135 -11.03 23.33 3.12
N ARG A 136 -10.30 23.51 2.01
CA ARG A 136 -10.80 24.20 0.81
C ARG A 136 -11.86 23.39 0.05
N LEU A 137 -11.67 22.09 -0.09
CA LEU A 137 -12.65 21.21 -0.71
C LEU A 137 -13.91 21.07 0.15
N ALA A 138 -13.78 21.13 1.48
CA ALA A 138 -14.89 21.04 2.42
C ALA A 138 -15.89 22.23 2.34
N GLU A 139 -15.51 23.32 1.66
CA GLU A 139 -16.42 24.43 1.36
C GLU A 139 -17.56 24.00 0.40
N ARG A 140 -17.32 22.98 -0.44
CA ARG A 140 -18.23 22.54 -1.52
C ARG A 140 -18.58 21.06 -1.50
N TYR A 141 -17.75 20.23 -0.87
CA TYR A 141 -17.89 18.78 -0.84
C TYR A 141 -18.03 18.25 0.58
N ARG A 142 -18.66 17.11 0.71
CA ARG A 142 -18.52 16.23 1.86
C ARG A 142 -17.21 15.43 1.68
N VAL A 143 -16.11 15.96 2.18
CA VAL A 143 -14.76 15.38 2.02
C VAL A 143 -14.55 14.28 3.04
N ILE A 144 -14.24 13.09 2.56
CA ILE A 144 -13.91 11.90 3.36
C ILE A 144 -12.47 11.50 3.06
N VAL A 145 -11.64 11.40 4.10
CA VAL A 145 -10.25 10.99 3.98
C VAL A 145 -9.97 9.85 4.93
N PHE A 146 -9.51 8.72 4.42
CA PHE A 146 -9.12 7.59 5.24
C PHE A 146 -7.61 7.56 5.44
N ASP A 147 -7.15 7.19 6.66
CA ASP A 147 -5.84 6.56 6.78
C ASP A 147 -5.93 5.19 6.12
N ARG A 148 -5.14 4.94 5.06
CA ARG A 148 -5.12 3.61 4.43
C ARG A 148 -4.71 2.54 5.45
N PRO A 149 -5.13 1.28 5.30
CA PRO A 149 -4.77 0.21 6.23
C PRO A 149 -3.28 0.18 6.55
N GLY A 150 -2.94 0.26 7.84
CA GLY A 150 -1.56 0.29 8.34
C GLY A 150 -0.90 1.66 8.43
N TYR A 151 -1.54 2.68 7.90
CA TYR A 151 -1.10 4.07 8.00
C TYR A 151 -1.87 4.83 9.06
N GLY A 152 -1.30 5.94 9.52
CA GLY A 152 -1.93 6.77 10.53
C GLY A 152 -2.43 5.94 11.70
N TYR A 153 -3.73 5.93 11.92
CA TYR A 153 -4.34 5.19 13.01
C TYR A 153 -5.21 4.01 12.58
N SER A 154 -5.18 3.66 11.30
CA SER A 154 -5.86 2.47 10.77
C SER A 154 -5.08 1.19 11.07
N SER A 155 -5.79 0.12 11.46
CA SER A 155 -5.20 -1.20 11.61
C SER A 155 -4.94 -1.86 10.23
N ARG A 156 -4.05 -2.86 10.18
CA ARG A 156 -3.78 -3.63 8.97
C ARG A 156 -3.60 -5.11 9.32
N PRO A 157 -4.64 -5.92 9.21
CA PRO A 157 -4.53 -7.37 9.24
C PRO A 157 -3.58 -7.88 8.15
N ARG A 158 -3.03 -9.08 8.32
CA ARG A 158 -2.28 -9.74 7.25
C ARG A 158 -3.21 -10.07 6.08
N GLY A 159 -2.72 -9.95 4.85
CA GLY A 159 -3.52 -10.18 3.64
C GLY A 159 -4.28 -8.96 3.11
N LEU A 160 -4.36 -7.86 3.87
CA LEU A 160 -4.96 -6.61 3.42
C LEU A 160 -3.89 -5.67 2.88
N SER A 161 -3.29 -6.00 1.72
CA SER A 161 -2.12 -5.27 1.20
C SER A 161 -2.24 -4.86 -0.26
N THR A 162 -3.21 -5.38 -1.01
CA THR A 162 -3.38 -5.05 -2.43
C THR A 162 -4.34 -3.87 -2.63
N PRO A 163 -4.22 -3.09 -3.73
CA PRO A 163 -5.16 -2.03 -4.07
C PRO A 163 -6.61 -2.54 -4.14
N ARG A 164 -6.83 -3.71 -4.71
CA ARG A 164 -8.17 -4.35 -4.78
C ARG A 164 -8.75 -4.66 -3.40
N ALA A 165 -7.92 -5.11 -2.45
CA ALA A 165 -8.39 -5.36 -1.08
C ALA A 165 -8.73 -4.05 -0.35
N HIS A 166 -7.94 -2.98 -0.55
CA HIS A 166 -8.27 -1.64 -0.03
C HIS A 166 -9.55 -1.10 -0.67
N ALA A 167 -9.75 -1.31 -1.97
CA ALA A 167 -10.96 -0.86 -2.68
C ALA A 167 -12.23 -1.51 -2.10
N ARG A 168 -12.22 -2.82 -1.87
CA ARG A 168 -13.34 -3.52 -1.20
C ARG A 168 -13.63 -2.94 0.18
N LEU A 169 -12.58 -2.77 0.99
CA LEU A 169 -12.73 -2.16 2.32
C LEU A 169 -13.33 -0.75 2.25
N TYR A 170 -12.94 0.04 1.26
CA TYR A 170 -13.48 1.40 1.09
C TYR A 170 -14.91 1.41 0.58
N ARG A 171 -15.28 0.50 -0.31
CA ARG A 171 -16.69 0.32 -0.70
C ARG A 171 -17.55 0.09 0.54
N ASP A 172 -17.18 -0.90 1.36
CA ASP A 172 -17.95 -1.27 2.55
C ASP A 172 -17.94 -0.17 3.62
N ALA A 173 -16.82 0.58 3.72
CA ALA A 173 -16.72 1.76 4.59
C ALA A 173 -17.63 2.91 4.13
N LEU A 174 -17.67 3.18 2.82
CA LEU A 174 -18.49 4.25 2.24
C LEU A 174 -19.98 3.90 2.32
N GLU A 175 -20.34 2.65 2.14
CA GLU A 175 -21.70 2.17 2.37
C GLU A 175 -22.16 2.41 3.82
N GLN A 176 -21.33 2.06 4.82
CA GLN A 176 -21.62 2.34 6.23
C GLN A 176 -21.71 3.85 6.55
N LEU A 177 -21.06 4.70 5.77
CA LEU A 177 -21.14 6.16 5.87
C LEU A 177 -22.32 6.75 5.09
N GLY A 178 -23.17 5.92 4.48
CA GLY A 178 -24.30 6.36 3.68
C GLY A 178 -23.89 7.11 2.41
N VAL A 179 -22.79 6.69 1.79
CA VAL A 179 -22.30 7.24 0.51
C VAL A 179 -22.71 6.33 -0.61
N GLU A 180 -23.65 6.76 -1.40
CA GLU A 180 -24.14 6.03 -2.59
C GLU A 180 -23.22 6.26 -3.80
N LYS A 181 -22.70 7.47 -3.97
CA LYS A 181 -21.82 7.81 -5.10
C LYS A 181 -20.86 8.95 -4.71
N ALA A 182 -19.60 8.81 -5.06
CA ALA A 182 -18.55 9.79 -4.70
C ALA A 182 -17.63 10.12 -5.87
N ALA A 183 -17.14 11.36 -5.93
CA ALA A 183 -15.91 11.68 -6.64
C ALA A 183 -14.72 11.11 -5.85
N VAL A 184 -13.68 10.66 -6.56
CA VAL A 184 -12.50 10.06 -5.91
C VAL A 184 -11.23 10.71 -6.43
N TYR A 185 -10.39 11.21 -5.52
CA TYR A 185 -9.03 11.64 -5.79
C TYR A 185 -8.03 10.68 -5.15
N GLY A 186 -7.18 10.08 -5.96
CA GLY A 186 -6.04 9.28 -5.49
C GLY A 186 -4.72 10.01 -5.77
N HIS A 187 -3.78 9.95 -4.81
CA HIS A 187 -2.43 10.44 -5.00
C HIS A 187 -1.41 9.31 -4.95
N SER A 188 -0.47 9.27 -5.90
CA SER A 188 0.62 8.30 -5.93
C SER A 188 0.10 6.86 -5.84
N TRP A 189 0.54 6.04 -4.87
CA TRP A 189 0.00 4.69 -4.64
C TRP A 189 -1.52 4.68 -4.41
N GLY A 190 -2.09 5.76 -3.90
CA GLY A 190 -3.54 5.93 -3.73
C GLY A 190 -4.32 5.91 -5.04
N THR A 191 -3.67 6.21 -6.18
CA THR A 191 -4.30 6.10 -7.51
C THR A 191 -4.64 4.66 -7.87
N LEU A 192 -3.83 3.69 -7.45
CA LEU A 192 -4.11 2.26 -7.67
C LEU A 192 -5.37 1.82 -6.92
N VAL A 193 -5.56 2.32 -5.70
CA VAL A 193 -6.79 2.04 -4.92
C VAL A 193 -7.99 2.72 -5.56
N ALA A 194 -7.84 3.97 -6.01
CA ALA A 194 -8.90 4.72 -6.67
C ALA A 194 -9.36 4.04 -7.98
N VAL A 195 -8.41 3.60 -8.80
CA VAL A 195 -8.69 2.81 -10.02
C VAL A 195 -9.35 1.48 -9.66
N ALA A 196 -8.81 0.73 -8.71
CA ALA A 196 -9.39 -0.53 -8.27
C ALA A 196 -10.81 -0.37 -7.72
N LEU A 197 -11.12 0.74 -7.04
CA LEU A 197 -12.47 1.06 -6.56
C LEU A 197 -13.41 1.33 -7.72
N ALA A 198 -13.00 2.12 -8.72
CA ALA A 198 -13.80 2.42 -9.89
C ALA A 198 -14.08 1.19 -10.76
N LEU A 199 -13.11 0.26 -10.85
CA LEU A 199 -13.28 -1.00 -11.58
C LEU A 199 -14.17 -2.02 -10.86
N GLN A 200 -14.11 -2.08 -9.52
CA GLN A 200 -14.88 -3.04 -8.72
C GLN A 200 -16.27 -2.55 -8.34
N SER A 201 -16.48 -1.24 -8.31
CA SER A 201 -17.73 -0.60 -7.87
C SER A 201 -17.99 0.65 -8.71
N PRO A 202 -18.19 0.52 -10.02
CA PRO A 202 -18.40 1.67 -10.91
C PRO A 202 -19.65 2.47 -10.55
N GLU A 203 -20.66 1.85 -9.93
CA GLU A 203 -21.85 2.51 -9.41
C GLU A 203 -21.54 3.49 -8.28
N LEU A 204 -20.52 3.20 -7.46
CA LEU A 204 -20.11 4.02 -6.32
C LEU A 204 -19.22 5.21 -6.72
N VAL A 205 -18.49 5.09 -7.83
CA VAL A 205 -17.55 6.14 -8.28
C VAL A 205 -18.22 7.02 -9.33
N ARG A 206 -18.30 8.33 -9.03
CA ARG A 206 -18.89 9.32 -9.97
C ARG A 206 -17.84 9.83 -10.97
N SER A 207 -16.66 10.12 -10.50
CA SER A 207 -15.56 10.66 -11.28
C SER A 207 -14.22 10.34 -10.60
N LEU A 208 -13.14 10.34 -11.37
CA LEU A 208 -11.83 9.89 -10.91
C LEU A 208 -10.76 10.92 -11.26
N VAL A 209 -10.04 11.40 -10.24
CA VAL A 209 -8.85 12.26 -10.44
C VAL A 209 -7.62 11.54 -9.92
N LEU A 210 -6.63 11.34 -10.78
CA LEU A 210 -5.44 10.53 -10.54
C LEU A 210 -4.20 11.44 -10.49
N GLY A 211 -3.70 11.68 -9.27
CA GLY A 211 -2.59 12.59 -8.98
C GLY A 211 -1.24 11.88 -8.91
N SER A 212 -0.28 12.20 -9.78
CA SER A 212 1.11 11.70 -9.76
C SER A 212 1.20 10.19 -9.56
N GLY A 213 0.41 9.42 -10.31
CA GLY A 213 0.18 7.99 -10.07
C GLY A 213 1.25 7.09 -10.68
N TYR A 214 1.13 5.80 -10.39
CA TYR A 214 1.96 4.72 -10.91
C TYR A 214 1.03 3.68 -11.53
N TYR A 215 1.13 3.45 -12.84
CA TYR A 215 0.13 2.69 -13.60
C TYR A 215 0.69 1.52 -14.40
N TYR A 216 2.00 1.52 -14.67
CA TYR A 216 2.66 0.49 -15.48
C TYR A 216 3.90 -0.05 -14.79
N PRO A 217 4.21 -1.34 -14.97
CA PRO A 217 5.36 -1.95 -14.33
C PRO A 217 6.67 -1.27 -14.76
N THR A 218 7.45 -0.83 -13.79
CA THR A 218 8.83 -0.37 -14.00
C THR A 218 9.73 -0.96 -12.94
N LEU A 219 10.94 -1.37 -13.32
CA LEU A 219 11.93 -1.83 -12.37
C LEU A 219 12.44 -0.66 -11.55
N ARG A 220 12.26 -0.73 -10.24
CA ARG A 220 12.69 0.29 -9.29
C ARG A 220 13.59 -0.32 -8.23
N ALA A 221 14.84 0.15 -8.17
CA ALA A 221 15.82 -0.33 -7.19
C ALA A 221 15.41 0.01 -5.75
N ASP A 222 14.75 1.14 -5.52
CA ASP A 222 14.25 1.56 -4.20
C ASP A 222 13.19 0.62 -3.65
N THR A 223 12.37 0.01 -4.50
CA THR A 223 11.36 -0.99 -4.12
C THR A 223 12.03 -2.19 -3.45
N PHE A 224 13.12 -2.72 -4.02
CA PHE A 224 13.87 -3.83 -3.42
C PHE A 224 14.54 -3.45 -2.09
N LEU A 225 15.10 -2.24 -2.01
CA LEU A 225 15.78 -1.77 -0.81
C LEU A 225 14.83 -1.54 0.37
N LEU A 226 13.60 -1.12 0.09
CA LEU A 226 12.59 -0.78 1.11
C LEU A 226 11.67 -1.96 1.48
N SER A 227 11.72 -3.07 0.75
CA SER A 227 10.82 -4.23 0.94
C SER A 227 11.18 -5.20 2.10
N PRO A 228 12.41 -5.31 2.64
CA PRO A 228 12.71 -6.31 3.67
C PRO A 228 11.78 -6.30 4.89
N PRO A 229 11.25 -5.15 5.39
CA PRO A 229 10.26 -5.16 6.46
C PRO A 229 8.91 -5.80 6.12
N ALA A 230 8.65 -6.11 4.84
CA ALA A 230 7.46 -6.84 4.39
C ALA A 230 7.59 -8.36 4.59
N ILE A 231 8.81 -8.89 4.68
CA ILE A 231 9.06 -10.34 4.82
C ILE A 231 8.52 -10.82 6.16
N PRO A 232 7.62 -11.82 6.19
CA PRO A 232 7.13 -12.37 7.46
C PRO A 232 8.27 -12.85 8.36
N VAL A 233 8.10 -12.70 9.68
CA VAL A 233 9.07 -13.04 10.74
C VAL A 233 10.30 -12.14 10.73
N ILE A 234 11.07 -12.07 9.64
CA ILE A 234 12.29 -11.22 9.54
C ILE A 234 11.88 -9.74 9.62
N GLY A 235 10.94 -9.33 8.79
CA GLY A 235 10.40 -7.98 8.80
C GLY A 235 9.72 -7.61 10.11
N ASP A 236 9.04 -8.59 10.74
CA ASP A 236 8.44 -8.38 12.06
C ASP A 236 9.52 -8.07 13.13
N ALA A 237 10.66 -8.72 13.09
CA ALA A 237 11.80 -8.38 13.97
C ALA A 237 12.42 -7.03 13.58
N MET A 238 12.66 -6.80 12.29
CA MET A 238 13.31 -5.58 11.78
C MET A 238 12.52 -4.32 12.11
N ARG A 239 11.19 -4.31 11.97
CA ARG A 239 10.33 -3.14 12.21
C ARG A 239 10.31 -2.66 13.66
N TYR A 240 10.67 -3.51 14.62
CA TYR A 240 10.82 -3.13 16.03
C TYR A 240 12.26 -2.81 16.43
N THR A 241 13.24 -3.15 15.60
CA THR A 241 14.67 -3.00 15.90
C THR A 241 15.35 -1.98 14.97
N ILE A 242 15.81 -2.41 13.81
CA ILE A 242 16.67 -1.63 12.93
C ILE A 242 15.90 -0.71 11.97
N SER A 243 14.72 -1.13 11.47
CA SER A 243 14.01 -0.37 10.44
C SER A 243 13.62 1.05 10.86
N PRO A 244 13.17 1.34 12.11
CA PRO A 244 12.87 2.71 12.52
C PRO A 244 14.13 3.59 12.63
N LEU A 245 15.28 3.00 12.94
CA LEU A 245 16.55 3.73 13.02
C LEU A 245 17.04 4.12 11.63
N VAL A 246 17.04 3.15 10.70
CA VAL A 246 17.40 3.40 9.30
C VAL A 246 16.42 4.41 8.67
N ALA A 247 15.11 4.18 8.83
CA ALA A 247 14.09 5.08 8.30
C ALA A 247 14.27 6.52 8.83
N ARG A 248 14.60 6.70 10.11
CA ARG A 248 14.88 8.02 10.69
C ARG A 248 16.05 8.72 10.02
N ALA A 249 17.10 7.98 9.66
CA ALA A 249 18.28 8.54 9.00
C ALA A 249 17.99 8.93 7.54
N VAL A 250 17.19 8.14 6.80
CA VAL A 250 16.95 8.36 5.38
C VAL A 250 15.74 9.26 5.09
N LEU A 251 14.77 9.35 6.01
CA LEU A 251 13.50 10.07 5.82
C LEU A 251 13.68 11.53 5.35
N PRO A 252 14.62 12.35 5.89
CA PRO A 252 14.79 13.72 5.40
C PRO A 252 15.18 13.79 3.92
N GLY A 253 16.02 12.85 3.46
CA GLY A 253 16.43 12.74 2.06
C GLY A 253 15.25 12.31 1.17
N MET A 254 14.46 11.33 1.62
CA MET A 254 13.26 10.87 0.91
C MET A 254 12.21 11.99 0.77
N ILE A 255 11.98 12.76 1.84
CA ILE A 255 11.06 13.93 1.79
C ILE A 255 11.55 14.94 0.75
N LYS A 256 12.84 15.30 0.76
CA LYS A 256 13.39 16.21 -0.25
C LYS A 256 13.22 15.66 -1.68
N GLN A 257 13.39 14.36 -1.86
CA GLN A 257 13.28 13.72 -3.17
C GLN A 257 11.86 13.81 -3.74
N VAL A 258 10.83 13.57 -2.93
CA VAL A 258 9.43 13.59 -3.42
C VAL A 258 8.94 15.01 -3.76
N PHE A 259 9.57 16.06 -3.21
CA PHE A 259 9.23 17.45 -3.54
C PHE A 259 10.01 18.01 -4.73
N ARG A 260 11.16 17.38 -5.12
CA ARG A 260 11.99 17.89 -6.23
C ARG A 260 11.19 18.03 -7.52
N PRO A 261 11.51 19.09 -8.33
CA PRO A 261 12.59 20.08 -8.20
C PRO A 261 12.29 21.19 -7.15
N ALA A 262 11.06 21.34 -6.68
CA ALA A 262 10.68 22.35 -5.71
C ALA A 262 11.27 22.05 -4.31
N PRO A 263 11.47 23.08 -3.47
CA PRO A 263 11.81 22.88 -2.07
C PRO A 263 10.63 22.29 -1.29
N VAL A 264 10.93 21.63 -0.17
CA VAL A 264 9.90 21.19 0.77
C VAL A 264 9.17 22.42 1.34
N PRO A 265 7.83 22.52 1.21
CA PRO A 265 7.08 23.64 1.76
C PRO A 265 7.25 23.74 3.28
N GLU A 266 7.43 24.94 3.80
CA GLU A 266 7.57 25.18 5.24
C GLU A 266 6.40 24.61 6.04
N ARG A 267 5.19 24.75 5.53
CA ARG A 267 3.97 24.20 6.13
C ARG A 267 4.04 22.69 6.30
N PHE A 268 4.50 21.96 5.27
CA PHE A 268 4.73 20.51 5.36
C PHE A 268 5.83 20.21 6.38
N ASP A 269 6.96 20.89 6.28
CA ASP A 269 8.10 20.62 7.16
C ASP A 269 7.78 20.78 8.65
N ARG A 270 6.97 21.79 8.99
CA ARG A 270 6.58 22.12 10.37
C ARG A 270 5.41 21.31 10.89
N LEU A 271 4.39 21.04 10.06
CA LEU A 271 3.10 20.52 10.53
C LEU A 271 2.91 19.02 10.26
N PHE A 272 3.61 18.45 9.26
CA PHE A 272 3.44 17.04 8.96
C PHE A 272 4.06 16.15 10.06
N PRO A 273 3.32 15.18 10.63
CA PRO A 273 3.75 14.40 11.79
C PRO A 273 4.75 13.30 11.41
N LYS A 274 5.93 13.67 10.91
CA LYS A 274 7.01 12.76 10.47
C LYS A 274 7.30 11.61 11.45
N PRO A 275 7.26 11.81 12.80
CA PRO A 275 7.49 10.70 13.74
C PRO A 275 6.47 9.56 13.62
N LEU A 276 5.24 9.81 13.13
CA LEU A 276 4.25 8.76 12.92
C LEU A 276 4.64 7.81 11.76
N MET A 277 5.38 8.32 10.75
CA MET A 277 5.87 7.49 9.63
C MET A 277 6.86 6.41 10.08
N LEU A 278 7.51 6.60 11.23
CA LEU A 278 8.56 5.72 11.76
C LEU A 278 8.02 4.60 12.65
N ARG A 279 6.70 4.54 12.85
CA ARG A 279 6.09 3.49 13.68
C ARG A 279 6.18 2.12 13.01
N PRO A 280 6.38 1.04 13.78
CA PRO A 280 6.54 -0.32 13.26
C PRO A 280 5.43 -0.76 12.30
N LEU A 281 4.16 -0.41 12.58
CA LEU A 281 3.02 -0.74 11.72
C LEU A 281 3.11 -0.02 10.37
N GLN A 282 3.42 1.28 10.40
CA GLN A 282 3.50 2.08 9.17
C GLN A 282 4.70 1.70 8.30
N LEU A 283 5.85 1.37 8.91
CA LEU A 283 7.01 0.86 8.17
C LEU A 283 6.70 -0.48 7.49
N ARG A 284 5.97 -1.38 8.16
CA ARG A 284 5.49 -2.62 7.55
C ARG A 284 4.57 -2.32 6.39
N ALA A 285 3.56 -1.45 6.58
CA ALA A 285 2.60 -1.12 5.54
C ALA A 285 3.28 -0.50 4.31
N ALA A 286 4.23 0.43 4.53
CA ALA A 286 4.98 1.05 3.44
C ALA A 286 5.85 0.05 2.67
N ALA A 287 6.46 -0.90 3.36
CA ALA A 287 7.26 -1.96 2.75
C ALA A 287 6.39 -2.96 1.95
N GLU A 288 5.23 -3.36 2.49
CA GLU A 288 4.27 -4.23 1.79
C GLU A 288 3.72 -3.54 0.54
N ASP A 289 3.36 -2.27 0.62
CA ASP A 289 2.90 -1.48 -0.52
C ASP A 289 3.98 -1.35 -1.60
N ALA A 290 5.24 -1.12 -1.21
CA ALA A 290 6.37 -1.08 -2.14
C ALA A 290 6.58 -2.44 -2.83
N ALA A 291 6.57 -3.53 -2.06
CA ALA A 291 6.76 -4.88 -2.60
C ALA A 291 5.64 -5.30 -3.56
N LEU A 292 4.41 -4.87 -3.29
CA LEU A 292 3.23 -5.22 -4.07
C LEU A 292 2.90 -4.22 -5.19
N MET A 293 3.66 -3.13 -5.33
CA MET A 293 3.38 -2.10 -6.34
C MET A 293 3.42 -2.68 -7.76
N THR A 294 4.52 -3.31 -8.14
CA THR A 294 4.66 -3.91 -9.49
C THR A 294 3.64 -5.01 -9.76
N PRO A 295 3.44 -6.03 -8.90
CA PRO A 295 2.38 -7.02 -9.12
C PRO A 295 0.98 -6.41 -9.25
N SER A 296 0.68 -5.38 -8.45
CA SER A 296 -0.63 -4.73 -8.48
C SER A 296 -0.89 -3.98 -9.80
N VAL A 297 0.11 -3.29 -10.34
CA VAL A 297 -0.08 -2.62 -11.63
C VAL A 297 -0.13 -3.60 -12.79
N MET A 298 0.62 -4.72 -12.74
CA MET A 298 0.51 -5.80 -13.74
C MET A 298 -0.90 -6.41 -13.78
N GLU A 299 -1.58 -6.45 -12.65
CA GLU A 299 -2.98 -6.89 -12.57
C GLU A 299 -3.94 -5.84 -13.13
N LEU A 300 -3.71 -4.54 -12.83
CA LEU A 300 -4.64 -3.47 -13.18
C LEU A 300 -4.46 -2.94 -14.61
N GLU A 301 -3.25 -3.00 -15.19
CA GLU A 301 -2.96 -2.36 -16.49
C GLU A 301 -3.81 -2.88 -17.64
N HIS A 302 -4.30 -4.12 -17.57
CA HIS A 302 -5.15 -4.72 -18.59
C HIS A 302 -6.63 -4.30 -18.48
N HIS A 303 -7.02 -3.59 -17.41
CA HIS A 303 -8.39 -3.22 -17.11
C HIS A 303 -8.67 -1.72 -17.21
N TYR A 304 -7.68 -0.88 -17.51
CA TYR A 304 -7.90 0.58 -17.55
C TYR A 304 -8.96 0.98 -18.56
N GLY A 305 -9.05 0.29 -19.70
CA GLY A 305 -10.10 0.52 -20.71
C GLY A 305 -11.54 0.20 -20.25
N GLU A 306 -11.71 -0.47 -19.12
CA GLU A 306 -13.02 -0.77 -18.52
C GLU A 306 -13.53 0.38 -17.62
N LEU A 307 -12.74 1.43 -17.41
CA LEU A 307 -13.16 2.62 -16.66
C LEU A 307 -14.24 3.37 -17.43
N THR A 308 -15.43 3.46 -16.86
CA THR A 308 -16.62 4.08 -17.49
C THR A 308 -16.95 5.47 -16.96
N VAL A 309 -16.16 5.97 -16.01
CA VAL A 309 -16.36 7.27 -15.36
C VAL A 309 -15.43 8.32 -15.96
N PRO A 310 -15.76 9.63 -15.93
CA PRO A 310 -14.84 10.68 -16.30
C PRO A 310 -13.55 10.62 -15.51
N VAL A 311 -12.40 10.64 -16.19
CA VAL A 311 -11.06 10.58 -15.59
C VAL A 311 -10.27 11.82 -15.93
N THR A 312 -9.62 12.42 -14.91
CA THR A 312 -8.56 13.41 -15.09
C THR A 312 -7.27 12.89 -14.47
N ILE A 313 -6.18 12.92 -15.23
CA ILE A 313 -4.84 12.55 -14.82
C ILE A 313 -4.06 13.84 -14.64
N ILE A 314 -3.57 14.11 -13.42
CA ILE A 314 -2.83 15.33 -13.11
C ILE A 314 -1.48 14.98 -12.47
N THR A 315 -0.39 15.56 -12.95
CA THR A 315 0.97 15.26 -12.46
C THR A 315 1.86 16.49 -12.51
N GLY A 316 2.92 16.49 -11.71
CA GLY A 316 4.03 17.42 -11.94
C GLY A 316 4.81 17.00 -13.18
N ALA A 317 5.10 17.94 -14.08
CA ALA A 317 5.84 17.65 -15.31
C ALA A 317 7.29 17.19 -15.05
N ASP A 318 7.84 17.56 -13.89
CA ASP A 318 9.20 17.22 -13.46
C ASP A 318 9.21 16.17 -12.34
N ASP A 319 8.19 15.32 -12.27
CA ASP A 319 8.09 14.25 -11.28
C ASP A 319 9.22 13.23 -11.46
N GLN A 320 10.09 13.13 -10.46
CA GLN A 320 11.24 12.21 -10.43
C GLN A 320 10.94 10.89 -9.70
N VAL A 321 9.75 10.76 -9.13
CA VAL A 321 9.29 9.55 -8.44
C VAL A 321 8.51 8.66 -9.41
N SER A 322 7.62 9.26 -10.19
CA SER A 322 6.83 8.59 -11.22
C SER A 322 7.18 9.19 -12.57
N ASP A 323 7.79 8.41 -13.47
CA ASP A 323 8.13 8.85 -14.82
C ASP A 323 6.86 9.23 -15.57
N VAL A 324 6.71 10.52 -15.88
CA VAL A 324 5.50 11.10 -16.47
C VAL A 324 5.14 10.43 -17.79
N GLY A 325 6.13 10.26 -18.67
CA GLY A 325 5.92 9.70 -20.02
C GLY A 325 5.51 8.23 -19.98
N ARG A 326 6.13 7.46 -19.08
CA ARG A 326 5.86 6.02 -18.95
C ARG A 326 4.61 5.71 -18.12
N GLN A 327 4.17 6.63 -17.29
CA GLN A 327 3.05 6.43 -16.38
C GLN A 327 1.84 7.26 -16.83
N SER A 328 1.80 8.54 -16.49
CA SER A 328 0.63 9.40 -16.67
C SER A 328 0.28 9.67 -18.13
N GLU A 329 1.26 10.01 -18.98
CA GLU A 329 1.01 10.23 -20.41
C GLU A 329 0.63 8.93 -21.12
N ARG A 330 1.25 7.81 -20.77
CA ARG A 330 0.88 6.51 -21.34
C ARG A 330 -0.56 6.17 -20.98
N LEU A 331 -0.98 6.33 -19.72
CA LEU A 331 -2.36 6.07 -19.30
C LEU A 331 -3.35 6.97 -20.06
N HIS A 332 -3.01 8.26 -20.22
CA HIS A 332 -3.85 9.16 -21.01
C HIS A 332 -4.02 8.71 -22.46
N ARG A 333 -2.95 8.27 -23.12
CA ARG A 333 -3.03 7.73 -24.49
C ARG A 333 -3.87 6.46 -24.59
N GLU A 334 -3.84 5.61 -23.57
CA GLU A 334 -4.57 4.33 -23.52
C GLU A 334 -6.00 4.47 -22.97
N LEU A 335 -6.37 5.66 -22.44
CA LEU A 335 -7.69 5.94 -21.87
C LEU A 335 -8.36 7.10 -22.62
N PRO A 336 -9.03 6.83 -23.76
CA PRO A 336 -9.73 7.85 -24.54
C PRO A 336 -10.77 8.58 -23.68
N GLY A 337 -10.87 9.92 -23.85
CA GLY A 337 -11.79 10.75 -23.06
C GLY A 337 -11.26 11.18 -21.69
N SER A 338 -10.08 10.70 -21.25
CA SER A 338 -9.44 11.27 -20.07
C SER A 338 -8.90 12.67 -20.35
N GLU A 339 -8.86 13.53 -19.33
CA GLU A 339 -8.12 14.80 -19.34
C GLU A 339 -6.72 14.57 -18.81
N PHE A 340 -5.69 15.22 -19.41
CA PHE A 340 -4.33 15.16 -18.92
C PHE A 340 -3.80 16.55 -18.60
N ILE A 341 -3.25 16.71 -17.39
CA ILE A 341 -2.70 17.97 -16.88
C ILE A 341 -1.29 17.71 -16.36
N ALA A 342 -0.29 18.28 -17.03
CA ALA A 342 1.09 18.29 -16.56
C ALA A 342 1.43 19.69 -16.04
N LEU A 343 1.82 19.78 -14.77
CA LEU A 343 2.13 21.05 -14.08
C LEU A 343 3.63 21.34 -14.20
N PRO A 344 4.04 22.38 -14.98
CA PRO A 344 5.45 22.67 -15.20
C PRO A 344 6.17 23.08 -13.92
N GLY A 345 7.44 22.65 -13.75
CA GLY A 345 8.28 23.00 -12.62
C GLY A 345 7.92 22.28 -11.32
N LEU A 346 6.94 21.37 -11.35
CA LEU A 346 6.49 20.63 -10.17
C LEU A 346 6.86 19.16 -10.22
N GLY A 347 7.16 18.61 -9.05
CA GLY A 347 7.44 17.19 -8.84
C GLY A 347 6.23 16.41 -8.33
N HIS A 348 6.50 15.38 -7.52
CA HIS A 348 5.51 14.38 -7.13
C HIS A 348 4.39 14.90 -6.22
N MET A 349 4.68 15.85 -5.33
CA MET A 349 3.75 16.29 -4.27
C MET A 349 2.88 17.48 -4.72
N ILE A 350 2.16 17.31 -5.84
CA ILE A 350 1.38 18.37 -6.49
C ILE A 350 0.35 19.04 -5.58
N HIS A 351 -0.31 18.29 -4.70
CA HIS A 351 -1.34 18.81 -3.80
C HIS A 351 -0.79 19.71 -2.68
N HIS A 352 0.54 19.67 -2.43
CA HIS A 352 1.22 20.63 -1.55
C HIS A 352 1.74 21.85 -2.30
N LEU A 353 2.10 21.70 -3.57
CA LEU A 353 2.78 22.73 -4.36
C LEU A 353 1.79 23.55 -5.20
N ALA A 354 0.72 22.91 -5.68
CA ALA A 354 -0.31 23.52 -6.50
C ALA A 354 -1.71 23.01 -6.11
N PRO A 355 -2.15 23.22 -4.86
CA PRO A 355 -3.47 22.75 -4.40
C PRO A 355 -4.62 23.30 -5.25
N ASP A 356 -4.51 24.52 -5.79
CA ASP A 356 -5.50 25.11 -6.68
C ASP A 356 -5.72 24.26 -7.94
N ALA A 357 -4.65 23.84 -8.60
CA ALA A 357 -4.74 23.02 -9.81
C ALA A 357 -5.39 21.65 -9.54
N VAL A 358 -5.13 21.07 -8.36
CA VAL A 358 -5.77 19.80 -7.95
C VAL A 358 -7.25 20.00 -7.67
N ILE A 359 -7.63 21.10 -7.00
CA ILE A 359 -9.03 21.45 -6.74
C ILE A 359 -9.77 21.67 -8.06
N ASP A 360 -9.20 22.46 -8.97
CA ASP A 360 -9.79 22.73 -10.29
C ASP A 360 -9.97 21.45 -11.11
N ALA A 361 -9.01 20.51 -11.05
CA ALA A 361 -9.12 19.22 -11.69
C ALA A 361 -10.30 18.39 -11.10
N ILE A 362 -10.46 18.38 -9.79
CA ILE A 362 -11.56 17.71 -9.10
C ILE A 362 -12.91 18.33 -9.53
N ASP A 363 -13.01 19.65 -9.49
CA ASP A 363 -14.23 20.38 -9.83
C ASP A 363 -14.66 20.14 -11.27
N ARG A 364 -13.71 20.28 -12.24
CA ARG A 364 -14.00 20.03 -13.66
C ARG A 364 -14.42 18.58 -13.92
N THR A 365 -13.73 17.62 -13.31
CA THR A 365 -14.05 16.21 -13.52
C THR A 365 -15.43 15.86 -12.94
N ALA A 366 -15.76 16.41 -11.76
CA ALA A 366 -17.09 16.26 -11.16
C ALA A 366 -18.17 16.93 -12.00
N GLN A 367 -17.90 18.09 -12.61
CA GLN A 367 -18.83 18.77 -13.50
C GLN A 367 -19.09 17.95 -14.78
N ARG A 368 -18.04 17.44 -15.45
CA ARG A 368 -18.20 16.54 -16.62
C ARG A 368 -19.10 15.36 -16.29
N SER A 369 -18.92 14.73 -15.14
CA SER A 369 -19.76 13.61 -14.72
C SER A 369 -21.23 13.98 -14.53
N ARG A 370 -21.52 15.21 -14.07
CA ARG A 370 -22.92 15.70 -13.95
C ARG A 370 -23.54 15.95 -15.32
N GLU A 371 -22.79 16.53 -16.23
CA GLU A 371 -23.23 16.82 -17.60
C GLU A 371 -23.53 15.52 -18.36
N GLU A 372 -22.66 14.52 -18.29
CA GLU A 372 -22.85 13.20 -18.89
C GLU A 372 -24.08 12.48 -18.31
N ALA A 373 -24.28 12.55 -16.99
CA ALA A 373 -25.47 11.99 -16.34
C ALA A 373 -26.78 12.72 -16.73
N GLY A 374 -26.72 14.04 -16.88
CA GLY A 374 -27.85 14.86 -17.32
C GLY A 374 -28.23 14.62 -18.77
N TYR A 375 -27.23 14.46 -19.66
CA TYR A 375 -27.45 14.11 -21.07
C TYR A 375 -28.05 12.71 -21.22
N GLY A 376 -27.54 11.71 -20.51
CA GLY A 376 -28.07 10.34 -20.52
C GLY A 376 -29.50 10.26 -19.98
N ALA A 377 -29.85 11.06 -18.96
CA ALA A 377 -31.23 11.15 -18.45
C ALA A 377 -32.19 11.78 -19.47
N ALA A 378 -31.76 12.81 -20.20
CA ALA A 378 -32.55 13.47 -21.24
C ALA A 378 -32.75 12.54 -22.46
N GLU A 379 -31.73 11.80 -22.86
CA GLU A 379 -31.83 10.81 -23.96
C GLU A 379 -32.72 9.62 -23.61
N SER A 380 -32.65 9.10 -22.39
CA SER A 380 -33.53 8.04 -21.88
C SER A 380 -34.99 8.50 -21.77
N ALA A 381 -35.23 9.76 -21.44
CA ALA A 381 -36.59 10.34 -21.41
C ALA A 381 -37.15 10.59 -22.82
N ALA A 382 -36.28 10.90 -23.78
CA ALA A 382 -36.65 11.09 -25.18
C ALA A 382 -36.90 9.77 -25.94
N ASN A 383 -36.33 8.66 -25.48
CA ASN A 383 -36.41 7.33 -26.09
C ASN A 383 -36.71 6.25 -25.03
N PRO A 384 -37.92 6.21 -24.46
CA PRO A 384 -38.25 5.23 -23.44
C PRO A 384 -38.18 3.81 -24.03
N PRO A 385 -37.72 2.82 -23.27
CA PRO A 385 -37.70 1.44 -23.71
C PRO A 385 -39.14 1.00 -24.09
N PRO A 386 -39.29 0.15 -25.11
CA PRO A 386 -40.62 -0.33 -25.50
C PRO A 386 -41.28 -1.01 -24.30
N ALA A 387 -42.53 -0.64 -24.03
CA ALA A 387 -43.32 -1.22 -22.95
C ALA A 387 -43.35 -2.75 -23.14
N ALA A 388 -42.87 -3.48 -22.11
CA ALA A 388 -42.98 -4.93 -22.09
C ALA A 388 -44.47 -5.30 -22.15
N LEU A 389 -44.89 -5.95 -23.24
CA LEU A 389 -46.24 -6.54 -23.46
C LEU A 389 -46.35 -7.84 -22.65
#